data_a71e08a5f854eaa06c5ba3adfd87d231
#
_entry.id   a71e08a5f854eaa06c5ba3adfd87d231
#
_cell.length_a   1.000
_cell.length_b   1.000
_cell.length_c   1.000
_cell.angle_alpha   90.00
_cell.angle_beta   90.00
_cell.angle_gamma   90.00
#
_symmetry.space_group_name_H-M   'P 1'
#
loop_
_entity.id
_entity.type
_entity.pdbx_description
1 polymer ?
#
loop_
_entity_poly.entity_id
_entity_poly.type
_entity_poly.pdbx_seq_one_letter_code
_entity_poly.pdbx_strand_id
1 'polypeptide(L)'
;MKVLVAVKRVVDYNVKIRVKQDQSGVELNNVKMSMNPFDEIAVEEAVRLKEAGTATEVVAVSLGVKQCQETLRTALAMGADRGILVETDDELQPLAVAKLLKEVVAKESPDLVILGKQAIDDDANQTGQMLAALLXWPQGTFASKVAVADGKLDVTREVDGGLETIKIXLPAIVTTDLRLNXPRYASLPNIMXAKKKPLDTLSPADLGVDTAPRLKTLKVTEPPARQAGVKVASVAELVDKLRNEAKVI
;
A
#
# COMPACT_ATOMS: atom_id res chain seq x y z
N MET A 1 -11.36 2.50 18.85
CA MET A 1 -10.93 1.28 18.13
C MET A 1 -9.45 1.35 17.81
N LYS A 2 -8.85 0.20 17.51
CA LYS A 2 -7.43 0.10 17.20
C LYS A 2 -7.25 -0.11 15.70
N VAL A 3 -6.36 0.64 15.08
CA VAL A 3 -6.12 0.59 13.63
C VAL A 3 -4.69 0.12 13.36
N LEU A 4 -4.56 -0.86 12.48
CA LEU A 4 -3.26 -1.34 12.01
C LEU A 4 -3.06 -0.83 10.57
N VAL A 5 -1.90 -0.23 10.30
CA VAL A 5 -1.60 0.30 8.96
C VAL A 5 -0.33 -0.37 8.44
N ALA A 6 -0.39 -0.97 7.27
CA ALA A 6 0.78 -1.59 6.65
C ALA A 6 1.45 -0.61 5.71
N VAL A 7 2.78 -0.48 5.82
CA VAL A 7 3.53 0.45 4.99
C VAL A 7 4.71 -0.28 4.35
N LYS A 8 4.92 -0.03 3.06
CA LYS A 8 5.96 -0.71 2.30
C LYS A 8 7.06 0.27 1.88
N ARG A 9 8.30 -0.18 2.00
CA ARG A 9 9.47 0.56 1.52
C ARG A 9 9.66 0.23 0.05
N VAL A 10 9.61 1.25 -0.80
CA VAL A 10 9.70 1.08 -2.26
C VAL A 10 10.69 2.08 -2.84
N VAL A 11 11.14 1.83 -4.07
CA VAL A 11 11.93 2.82 -4.78
C VAL A 11 11.09 4.09 -4.93
N ASP A 12 11.69 5.24 -4.60
CA ASP A 12 10.99 6.52 -4.68
C ASP A 12 10.52 6.78 -6.12
N TYR A 13 9.30 7.32 -6.27
CA TYR A 13 8.72 7.48 -7.60
C TYR A 13 9.46 8.50 -8.47
N ASN A 14 10.31 9.33 -7.88
CA ASN A 14 11.12 10.28 -8.65
C ASN A 14 12.39 9.65 -9.21
N VAL A 15 12.72 8.43 -8.80
CA VAL A 15 13.94 7.76 -9.28
C VAL A 15 13.69 7.20 -10.66
N LYS A 16 14.66 7.40 -11.55
CA LYS A 16 14.61 6.72 -12.85
C LYS A 16 15.07 5.28 -12.66
N ILE A 17 14.17 4.35 -12.86
CA ILE A 17 14.45 2.93 -12.67
C ILE A 17 15.40 2.45 -13.76
N ARG A 18 16.41 1.68 -13.35
CA ARG A 18 17.37 1.06 -14.29
C ARG A 18 17.34 -0.45 -14.10
N VAL A 19 17.28 -1.15 -15.21
CA VAL A 19 17.30 -2.61 -15.22
C VAL A 19 18.75 -3.07 -15.05
N LYS A 20 18.96 -4.11 -14.23
CA LYS A 20 20.28 -4.69 -14.06
C LYS A 20 20.78 -5.23 -15.39
N GLN A 21 22.11 -5.24 -15.55
CA GLN A 21 22.72 -5.69 -16.79
C GLN A 21 22.32 -7.13 -17.13
N ASP A 22 22.18 -7.99 -16.12
CA ASP A 22 21.80 -9.39 -16.34
C ASP A 22 20.28 -9.59 -16.44
N GLN A 23 19.51 -8.51 -16.40
CA GLN A 23 18.06 -8.52 -16.53
C GLN A 23 17.34 -9.33 -15.44
N SER A 24 17.99 -9.55 -14.29
CA SER A 24 17.39 -10.28 -13.20
C SER A 24 16.47 -9.42 -12.33
N GLY A 25 16.52 -8.11 -12.47
CA GLY A 25 15.73 -7.20 -11.67
C GLY A 25 16.12 -5.78 -11.96
N VAL A 26 15.74 -4.86 -11.05
CA VAL A 26 16.13 -3.46 -11.17
C VAL A 26 17.25 -3.14 -10.19
N GLU A 27 18.05 -2.13 -10.54
CA GLU A 27 19.13 -1.69 -9.66
C GLU A 27 18.58 -1.03 -8.42
N LEU A 28 19.04 -1.50 -7.27
CA LEU A 28 18.62 -0.95 -5.98
C LEU A 28 19.78 -0.32 -5.20
N ASN A 29 21.03 -0.47 -5.66
CA ASN A 29 22.18 0.08 -4.95
C ASN A 29 22.21 1.60 -5.06
N ASN A 30 22.33 2.27 -3.91
CA ASN A 30 22.38 3.73 -3.83
C ASN A 30 21.18 4.41 -4.48
N VAL A 31 20.03 3.77 -4.37
CA VAL A 31 18.78 4.30 -4.91
C VAL A 31 17.94 4.81 -3.74
N LYS A 32 17.35 5.99 -3.91
CA LYS A 32 16.48 6.54 -2.87
C LYS A 32 15.25 5.64 -2.71
N MET A 33 14.96 5.29 -1.47
CA MET A 33 13.77 4.53 -1.12
C MET A 33 12.84 5.42 -0.30
N SER A 34 11.55 5.13 -0.35
CA SER A 34 10.57 5.90 0.40
C SER A 34 9.36 5.03 0.72
N MET A 35 8.42 5.58 1.49
CA MET A 35 7.17 4.88 1.75
C MET A 35 6.32 4.87 0.49
N ASN A 36 5.72 3.73 0.19
CA ASN A 36 4.79 3.62 -0.92
C ASN A 36 3.71 4.71 -0.83
N PRO A 37 3.50 5.50 -1.89
CA PRO A 37 2.55 6.62 -1.81
C PRO A 37 1.13 6.22 -1.40
N PHE A 38 0.64 5.07 -1.85
CA PHE A 38 -0.68 4.62 -1.43
C PHE A 38 -0.72 4.31 0.06
N ASP A 39 0.41 3.91 0.64
CA ASP A 39 0.48 3.63 2.07
C ASP A 39 0.55 4.92 2.88
N GLU A 40 1.14 5.99 2.32
CA GLU A 40 1.08 7.30 2.98
C GLU A 40 -0.38 7.73 3.16
N ILE A 41 -1.20 7.49 2.15
CA ILE A 41 -2.63 7.78 2.23
C ILE A 41 -3.27 6.97 3.37
N ALA A 42 -2.86 5.70 3.49
CA ALA A 42 -3.40 4.84 4.54
C ALA A 42 -3.01 5.35 5.93
N VAL A 43 -1.76 5.76 6.11
CA VAL A 43 -1.32 6.30 7.40
C VAL A 43 -2.09 7.58 7.72
N GLU A 44 -2.23 8.46 6.74
CA GLU A 44 -2.96 9.71 6.94
C GLU A 44 -4.39 9.44 7.39
N GLU A 45 -5.05 8.48 6.76
CA GLU A 45 -6.43 8.17 7.13
C GLU A 45 -6.52 7.66 8.56
N ALA A 46 -5.61 6.76 8.95
CA ALA A 46 -5.59 6.24 10.31
C ALA A 46 -5.36 7.34 11.33
N VAL A 47 -4.43 8.26 11.03
CA VAL A 47 -4.14 9.35 11.94
C VAL A 47 -5.35 10.28 12.06
N ARG A 48 -6.05 10.55 10.95
CA ARG A 48 -7.27 11.37 11.02
C ARG A 48 -8.35 10.71 11.87
N LEU A 49 -8.49 9.38 11.80
CA LEU A 49 -9.42 8.68 12.66
C LEU A 49 -9.05 8.85 14.13
N LYS A 50 -7.77 8.85 14.43
CA LYS A 50 -7.33 9.06 15.80
C LYS A 50 -7.60 10.50 16.24
N GLU A 51 -7.31 11.48 15.39
CA GLU A 51 -7.57 12.88 15.73
C GLU A 51 -9.05 13.16 15.96
N ALA A 52 -9.91 12.43 15.27
CA ALA A 52 -11.36 12.56 15.44
C ALA A 52 -11.87 11.83 16.68
N GLY A 53 -11.01 11.11 17.39
CA GLY A 53 -11.43 10.35 18.56
C GLY A 53 -12.01 8.98 18.26
N THR A 54 -12.08 8.60 16.99
CA THR A 54 -12.61 7.30 16.58
C THR A 54 -11.61 6.18 16.86
N ALA A 55 -10.35 6.40 16.53
CA ALA A 55 -9.30 5.44 16.84
C ALA A 55 -8.59 5.84 18.12
N THR A 56 -8.27 4.87 18.96
CA THR A 56 -7.52 5.10 20.19
C THR A 56 -6.04 4.80 20.02
N GLU A 57 -5.69 3.95 19.08
CA GLU A 57 -4.30 3.60 18.84
C GLU A 57 -4.11 3.29 17.36
N VAL A 58 -3.01 3.78 16.80
CA VAL A 58 -2.60 3.48 15.43
C VAL A 58 -1.24 2.78 15.48
N VAL A 59 -1.19 1.55 14.96
CA VAL A 59 0.02 0.75 14.92
C VAL A 59 0.43 0.59 13.46
N ALA A 60 1.69 0.94 13.14
CA ALA A 60 2.20 0.77 11.79
C ALA A 60 3.05 -0.50 11.70
N VAL A 61 2.91 -1.25 10.62
CA VAL A 61 3.70 -2.47 10.42
C VAL A 61 4.37 -2.41 9.05
N SER A 62 5.60 -2.86 8.98
CA SER A 62 6.33 -3.00 7.73
C SER A 62 7.03 -4.35 7.71
N LEU A 63 7.19 -4.92 6.53
CA LEU A 63 7.75 -6.26 6.37
C LEU A 63 8.86 -6.21 5.33
N GLY A 64 10.05 -6.64 5.70
CA GLY A 64 11.17 -6.62 4.79
C GLY A 64 12.48 -6.44 5.50
N VAL A 65 13.43 -5.81 4.80
CA VAL A 65 14.79 -5.64 5.31
C VAL A 65 14.82 -4.67 6.50
N LYS A 66 15.94 -4.68 7.20
CA LYS A 66 16.09 -3.84 8.40
C LYS A 66 15.82 -2.37 8.11
N GLN A 67 16.16 -1.89 6.93
CA GLN A 67 15.96 -0.48 6.57
C GLN A 67 14.48 -0.08 6.51
N CYS A 68 13.57 -1.04 6.56
CA CYS A 68 12.15 -0.71 6.68
C CYS A 68 11.84 0.03 7.99
N GLN A 69 12.79 0.01 8.95
CA GLN A 69 12.66 0.86 10.13
C GLN A 69 12.51 2.34 9.76
N GLU A 70 13.20 2.77 8.71
CA GLU A 70 13.11 4.17 8.28
C GLU A 70 11.69 4.51 7.82
N THR A 71 11.07 3.58 7.08
CA THR A 71 9.70 3.76 6.64
C THR A 71 8.75 3.82 7.83
N LEU A 72 8.96 2.95 8.81
CA LEU A 72 8.16 2.98 10.04
C LEU A 72 8.35 4.29 10.81
N ARG A 73 9.58 4.81 10.89
CA ARG A 73 9.79 6.09 11.57
C ARG A 73 9.06 7.22 10.88
N THR A 74 8.92 7.16 9.54
CA THR A 74 8.11 8.13 8.82
C THR A 74 6.64 8.03 9.23
N ALA A 75 6.10 6.82 9.33
CA ALA A 75 4.72 6.63 9.77
C ALA A 75 4.53 7.16 11.20
N LEU A 76 5.50 6.91 12.08
CA LEU A 76 5.44 7.40 13.45
C LEU A 76 5.49 8.92 13.49
N ALA A 77 6.29 9.55 12.62
CA ALA A 77 6.36 11.01 12.53
C ALA A 77 5.05 11.60 12.01
N MET A 78 4.30 10.87 11.20
CA MET A 78 2.98 11.32 10.74
C MET A 78 1.94 11.23 11.85
N GLY A 79 2.16 10.40 12.85
CA GLY A 79 1.22 10.33 13.96
C GLY A 79 0.87 8.93 14.46
N ALA A 80 1.43 7.89 13.87
CA ALA A 80 1.22 6.55 14.42
C ALA A 80 1.85 6.45 15.81
N ASP A 81 1.33 5.55 16.65
CA ASP A 81 1.75 5.46 18.03
C ASP A 81 2.94 4.55 18.26
N ARG A 82 3.02 3.45 17.52
CA ARG A 82 4.16 2.54 17.62
C ARG A 82 4.26 1.73 16.33
N GLY A 83 5.41 1.08 16.16
CA GLY A 83 5.68 0.34 14.94
C GLY A 83 6.06 -1.10 15.21
N ILE A 84 5.84 -1.93 14.20
CA ILE A 84 6.24 -3.33 14.19
C ILE A 84 7.00 -3.58 12.89
N LEU A 85 8.22 -4.09 13.01
CA LEU A 85 8.98 -4.53 11.84
C LEU A 85 9.01 -6.05 11.82
N VAL A 86 8.50 -6.64 10.74
CA VAL A 86 8.70 -8.06 10.49
C VAL A 86 9.92 -8.15 9.60
N GLU A 87 11.07 -8.43 10.20
CA GLU A 87 12.35 -8.31 9.52
C GLU A 87 12.74 -9.61 8.82
N THR A 88 13.04 -9.51 7.54
CA THR A 88 13.55 -10.61 6.76
C THR A 88 14.29 -10.08 5.54
N ASP A 89 15.34 -10.80 5.13
CA ASP A 89 16.00 -10.48 3.87
C ASP A 89 15.38 -11.23 2.69
N ASP A 90 14.41 -12.08 2.95
CA ASP A 90 13.72 -12.81 1.87
C ASP A 90 12.91 -11.85 1.02
N GLU A 91 12.82 -12.16 -0.27
CA GLU A 91 11.90 -11.44 -1.14
C GLU A 91 10.48 -11.87 -0.80
N LEU A 92 9.64 -10.93 -0.41
CA LEU A 92 8.26 -11.24 -0.01
C LEU A 92 7.31 -10.92 -1.15
N GLN A 93 6.52 -11.91 -1.55
CA GLN A 93 5.46 -11.72 -2.54
C GLN A 93 4.15 -11.42 -1.82
N PRO A 94 3.13 -10.89 -2.52
CA PRO A 94 1.91 -10.45 -1.84
C PRO A 94 1.24 -11.49 -0.96
N LEU A 95 1.19 -12.75 -1.38
CA LEU A 95 0.56 -13.77 -0.53
C LEU A 95 1.35 -14.00 0.75
N ALA A 96 2.67 -14.04 0.68
CA ALA A 96 3.48 -14.17 1.89
C ALA A 96 3.27 -12.98 2.81
N VAL A 97 3.18 -11.77 2.25
CA VAL A 97 2.90 -10.58 3.05
C VAL A 97 1.54 -10.70 3.73
N ALA A 98 0.52 -11.14 2.99
CA ALA A 98 -0.82 -11.30 3.56
C ALA A 98 -0.81 -12.32 4.70
N LYS A 99 -0.08 -13.43 4.54
CA LYS A 99 0.00 -14.44 5.60
C LYS A 99 0.71 -13.89 6.84
N LEU A 100 1.77 -13.10 6.65
CA LEU A 100 2.46 -12.50 7.79
C LEU A 100 1.55 -11.46 8.47
N LEU A 101 0.85 -10.64 7.68
CA LEU A 101 -0.07 -9.66 8.25
C LEU A 101 -1.19 -10.33 9.03
N LYS A 102 -1.68 -11.49 8.56
CA LYS A 102 -2.69 -12.23 9.30
C LYS A 102 -2.21 -12.54 10.72
N GLU A 103 -0.94 -12.95 10.86
CA GLU A 103 -0.40 -13.28 12.18
C GLU A 103 -0.19 -12.03 13.04
N VAL A 104 0.19 -10.91 12.41
CA VAL A 104 0.26 -9.64 13.15
C VAL A 104 -1.13 -9.23 13.63
N VAL A 105 -2.16 -9.41 12.80
CA VAL A 105 -3.54 -9.14 13.20
C VAL A 105 -3.92 -10.01 14.40
N ALA A 106 -3.52 -11.27 14.40
CA ALA A 106 -3.82 -12.16 15.53
C ALA A 106 -3.19 -11.67 16.82
N LYS A 107 -1.97 -11.13 16.73
CA LYS A 107 -1.28 -10.63 17.93
C LYS A 107 -1.84 -9.29 18.40
N GLU A 108 -2.23 -8.42 17.48
CA GLU A 108 -2.61 -7.04 17.80
C GLU A 108 -4.12 -6.87 18.00
N SER A 109 -4.92 -7.73 17.43
CA SER A 109 -6.39 -7.64 17.51
C SER A 109 -6.93 -6.28 17.09
N PRO A 110 -6.54 -5.76 15.92
CA PRO A 110 -7.09 -4.49 15.49
C PRO A 110 -8.54 -4.61 15.08
N ASP A 111 -9.25 -3.49 15.09
CA ASP A 111 -10.61 -3.42 14.61
C ASP A 111 -10.66 -3.07 13.11
N LEU A 112 -9.59 -2.48 12.60
CA LEU A 112 -9.52 -2.03 11.22
C LEU A 112 -8.08 -2.14 10.75
N VAL A 113 -7.88 -2.69 9.57
CA VAL A 113 -6.58 -2.68 8.91
C VAL A 113 -6.69 -1.84 7.65
N ILE A 114 -5.82 -0.84 7.52
CA ILE A 114 -5.79 0.02 6.33
C ILE A 114 -4.43 -0.15 5.65
N LEU A 115 -4.45 -0.31 4.35
CA LEU A 115 -3.21 -0.37 3.58
C LEU A 115 -3.45 0.20 2.18
N GLY A 116 -2.38 0.60 1.53
CA GLY A 116 -2.51 1.12 0.17
C GLY A 116 -3.07 0.07 -0.77
N LYS A 117 -3.81 0.50 -1.79
CA LYS A 117 -4.43 -0.47 -2.70
C LYS A 117 -3.39 -1.25 -3.49
N GLN A 118 -2.24 -0.65 -3.72
CA GLN A 118 -1.17 -1.30 -4.47
C GLN A 118 0.17 -0.67 -4.08
N ALA A 119 1.25 -1.35 -4.39
CA ALA A 119 2.59 -0.80 -4.22
C ALA A 119 3.13 -0.43 -5.59
N ILE A 120 3.82 0.71 -5.68
CA ILE A 120 4.24 1.20 -7.00
C ILE A 120 5.38 0.37 -7.60
N ASP A 121 6.01 -0.50 -6.82
CA ASP A 121 7.08 -1.32 -7.34
C ASP A 121 6.60 -2.57 -8.07
N ASP A 122 5.51 -3.19 -7.62
CA ASP A 122 5.02 -4.40 -8.29
C ASP A 122 3.61 -4.24 -8.89
N ASP A 123 2.88 -3.22 -8.49
CA ASP A 123 1.53 -2.95 -8.98
C ASP A 123 0.60 -4.16 -8.93
N ALA A 124 0.82 -5.09 -7.99
CA ALA A 124 0.03 -6.32 -7.96
C ALA A 124 -1.40 -6.10 -7.47
N ASN A 125 -1.62 -5.15 -6.57
CA ASN A 125 -2.95 -4.78 -6.08
C ASN A 125 -3.72 -5.99 -5.55
N GLN A 126 -3.10 -6.80 -4.70
CA GLN A 126 -3.77 -8.00 -4.22
C GLN A 126 -3.55 -8.33 -2.75
N THR A 127 -2.62 -7.65 -2.06
CA THR A 127 -2.31 -7.99 -0.67
C THR A 127 -3.51 -7.80 0.26
N GLY A 128 -4.17 -6.66 0.17
CA GLY A 128 -5.33 -6.38 1.05
C GLY A 128 -6.46 -7.36 0.83
N GLN A 129 -6.77 -7.68 -0.43
CA GLN A 129 -7.82 -8.63 -0.75
C GLN A 129 -7.49 -10.03 -0.23
N MET A 130 -6.22 -10.45 -0.38
CA MET A 130 -5.78 -11.74 0.15
C MET A 130 -5.89 -11.78 1.66
N LEU A 131 -5.49 -10.70 2.33
CA LEU A 131 -5.59 -10.62 3.78
C LEU A 131 -7.03 -10.74 4.23
N ALA A 132 -7.93 -10.03 3.58
CA ALA A 132 -9.35 -10.11 3.92
C ALA A 132 -9.87 -11.55 3.81
N ALA A 133 -9.49 -12.21 2.73
CA ALA A 133 -9.90 -13.60 2.51
C ALA A 133 -9.33 -14.53 3.58
N LEU A 134 -8.05 -14.36 3.92
CA LEU A 134 -7.42 -15.20 4.93
C LEU A 134 -8.03 -15.00 6.30
N LEU A 135 -8.54 -13.82 6.61
CA LEU A 135 -9.17 -13.51 7.88
C LEU A 135 -10.67 -13.74 7.89
N UNK A 136 -11.23 -13.65 6.66
CA UNK A 136 -12.50 -13.76 6.53
C UNK A 136 -13.19 -12.64 6.89
N TRP A 137 -12.59 -11.51 6.78
CA TRP A 137 -13.12 -10.20 7.12
C TRP A 137 -13.69 -9.53 5.88
N PRO A 138 -14.67 -8.64 6.04
CA PRO A 138 -15.11 -7.85 4.89
C PRO A 138 -14.03 -6.88 4.43
N GLN A 139 -14.12 -6.46 3.17
CA GLN A 139 -13.15 -5.56 2.61
C GLN A 139 -13.81 -4.39 1.89
N GLY A 140 -13.24 -3.18 2.06
CA GLY A 140 -13.60 -2.02 1.27
C GLY A 140 -12.36 -1.59 0.50
N THR A 141 -12.32 -1.90 -0.79
CA THR A 141 -11.12 -1.68 -1.60
C THR A 141 -11.23 -0.43 -2.46
N PHE A 142 -10.07 0.16 -2.79
CA PHE A 142 -9.99 1.38 -3.61
C PHE A 142 -10.76 2.54 -2.98
N ALA A 143 -10.58 2.72 -1.67
CA ALA A 143 -11.40 3.69 -0.94
C ALA A 143 -11.01 5.13 -1.27
N SER A 144 -11.99 5.95 -1.57
CA SER A 144 -11.81 7.40 -1.70
C SER A 144 -12.59 8.17 -0.63
N LYS A 145 -13.33 7.45 0.23
CA LYS A 145 -13.97 8.04 1.42
C LYS A 145 -14.23 6.92 2.42
N VAL A 146 -13.97 7.19 3.69
CA VAL A 146 -14.22 6.24 4.78
C VAL A 146 -14.90 6.99 5.91
N ALA A 147 -16.04 6.46 6.37
CA ALA A 147 -16.76 7.02 7.51
C ALA A 147 -17.13 5.89 8.46
N VAL A 148 -16.87 6.08 9.76
CA VAL A 148 -17.10 5.08 10.78
C VAL A 148 -18.30 5.51 11.64
N ALA A 149 -19.26 4.63 11.84
CA ALA A 149 -20.37 4.89 12.75
C ALA A 149 -20.97 3.57 13.22
N ASP A 150 -21.19 3.46 14.52
CA ASP A 150 -21.97 2.34 15.11
C ASP A 150 -21.38 0.97 14.75
N GLY A 151 -20.05 0.87 14.79
CA GLY A 151 -19.40 -0.41 14.53
C GLY A 151 -19.33 -0.81 13.08
N LYS A 152 -19.66 0.11 12.18
CA LYS A 152 -19.68 -0.14 10.75
C LYS A 152 -18.89 0.94 10.02
N LEU A 153 -18.45 0.59 8.79
CA LEU A 153 -17.78 1.51 7.89
C LEU A 153 -18.63 1.73 6.66
N ASP A 154 -18.80 2.98 6.27
CA ASP A 154 -19.21 3.31 4.91
C ASP A 154 -17.94 3.58 4.12
N VAL A 155 -17.72 2.81 3.07
CA VAL A 155 -16.55 2.97 2.21
C VAL A 155 -17.01 3.34 0.82
N THR A 156 -16.58 4.50 0.33
CA THR A 156 -16.84 4.91 -1.05
C THR A 156 -15.65 4.47 -1.89
N ARG A 157 -15.92 3.70 -2.92
CA ARG A 157 -14.91 3.04 -3.73
C ARG A 157 -14.84 3.64 -5.13
N GLU A 158 -13.62 3.75 -5.65
CA GLU A 158 -13.40 4.15 -7.04
C GLU A 158 -13.58 2.93 -7.93
N VAL A 159 -14.62 2.93 -8.76
CA VAL A 159 -14.88 1.82 -9.67
C VAL A 159 -14.96 2.36 -11.11
N ASP A 160 -14.95 1.48 -12.09
CA ASP A 160 -14.84 1.92 -13.47
C ASP A 160 -16.00 2.82 -13.90
N GLY A 161 -17.15 2.68 -13.45
CA GLY A 161 -18.26 3.54 -13.87
C GLY A 161 -18.50 4.75 -12.98
N GLY A 162 -17.67 4.95 -11.95
CA GLY A 162 -17.89 6.06 -11.03
C GLY A 162 -17.57 5.68 -9.60
N LEU A 163 -18.51 5.89 -8.70
CA LEU A 163 -18.31 5.62 -7.28
C LEU A 163 -19.34 4.61 -6.79
N GLU A 164 -18.93 3.78 -5.85
CA GLU A 164 -19.81 2.83 -5.19
C GLU A 164 -19.58 2.96 -3.69
N THR A 165 -20.66 3.17 -2.92
CA THR A 165 -20.53 3.20 -1.47
C THR A 165 -21.11 1.92 -0.88
N ILE A 166 -20.30 1.23 -0.07
CA ILE A 166 -20.73 0.01 0.61
C ILE A 166 -20.64 0.20 2.11
N LYS A 167 -21.48 -0.53 2.84
CA LYS A 167 -21.44 -0.53 4.30
C LYS A 167 -20.94 -1.91 4.75
N ILE A 168 -19.88 -1.90 5.54
CA ILE A 168 -19.26 -3.15 6.00
C ILE A 168 -19.06 -3.13 7.51
N UNK A 169 -19.00 -4.07 8.05
CA UNK A 169 -18.86 -4.22 9.40
C UNK A 169 -17.44 -4.24 9.72
N LEU A 170 -17.24 -3.97 11.01
CA LEU A 170 -15.93 -4.14 11.63
C LEU A 170 -15.87 -5.48 12.35
N PRO A 171 -14.71 -6.13 12.45
CA PRO A 171 -13.43 -5.71 11.87
C PRO A 171 -13.41 -5.82 10.36
N ALA A 172 -12.56 -5.03 9.72
CA ALA A 172 -12.56 -4.93 8.26
C ALA A 172 -11.19 -4.58 7.73
N ILE A 173 -11.01 -4.85 6.42
CA ILE A 173 -9.82 -4.44 5.67
C ILE A 173 -10.25 -3.31 4.73
N VAL A 174 -9.45 -2.23 4.69
CA VAL A 174 -9.68 -1.14 3.74
C VAL A 174 -8.39 -0.94 2.94
N THR A 175 -8.51 -0.83 1.61
CA THR A 175 -7.36 -0.41 0.80
C THR A 175 -7.63 0.97 0.24
N THR A 176 -6.57 1.78 0.13
CA THR A 176 -6.74 3.20 -0.13
C THR A 176 -6.33 3.59 -1.53
N ASP A 177 -7.19 4.40 -2.15
CA ASP A 177 -6.91 5.07 -3.41
C ASP A 177 -6.25 6.42 -3.11
N LEU A 178 -5.56 6.98 -4.09
CA LEU A 178 -4.89 8.28 -3.93
C LEU A 178 -5.89 9.42 -3.70
N ARG A 179 -7.13 9.22 -4.06
CA ARG A 179 -8.16 10.26 -3.93
C ARG A 179 -8.72 10.39 -2.53
N LEU A 180 -8.31 9.51 -1.60
CA LEU A 180 -8.88 9.51 -0.26
C LEU A 180 -8.49 10.74 0.55
N ASN A 181 -7.24 11.16 0.50
CA ASN A 181 -6.76 12.30 1.28
C ASN A 181 -5.40 12.82 0.77
N UNK A 182 -4.71 13.74 1.30
CA UNK A 182 -3.69 14.22 1.09
C UNK A 182 -2.99 14.09 2.14
N PRO A 183 -1.94 13.37 2.23
CA PRO A 183 -1.15 13.13 3.42
C PRO A 183 -0.37 14.36 3.88
N ARG A 184 -0.22 14.47 5.19
CA ARG A 184 0.53 15.57 5.79
C ARG A 184 2.03 15.36 5.66
N TYR A 185 2.79 16.44 5.66
CA TYR A 185 4.22 16.38 5.88
C TYR A 185 4.48 16.31 7.37
N ALA A 186 5.45 15.50 7.79
CA ALA A 186 5.82 15.45 9.19
C ALA A 186 6.62 16.70 9.54
N SER A 187 6.27 17.33 10.66
CA SER A 187 7.02 18.48 11.15
C SER A 187 8.32 18.00 11.79
N LEU A 188 9.29 18.90 11.91
CA LEU A 188 10.55 18.55 12.56
C LEU A 188 10.33 18.06 14.01
N PRO A 189 9.51 18.74 14.82
CA PRO A 189 9.25 18.19 16.16
C PRO A 189 8.66 16.78 16.11
N ASN A 190 7.79 16.50 15.17
CA ASN A 190 7.20 15.15 15.07
C ASN A 190 8.23 14.12 14.63
N ILE A 191 9.14 14.49 13.77
CA ILE A 191 10.24 13.60 13.39
C ILE A 191 11.10 13.24 14.60
N MET A 192 11.43 14.23 15.43
CA MET A 192 12.19 13.99 16.65
C MET A 192 11.44 13.11 17.64
N UNK A 193 10.21 13.22 17.66
CA UNK A 193 9.42 12.54 18.42
C UNK A 193 9.32 11.18 18.05
N ALA A 194 9.25 11.04 16.93
CA ALA A 194 9.10 9.68 16.39
C ALA A 194 10.26 8.78 16.76
N LYS A 195 11.44 9.31 16.90
CA LYS A 195 12.61 8.52 17.26
C LYS A 195 12.45 7.79 18.59
N LYS A 196 11.61 8.33 19.47
CA LYS A 196 11.40 7.76 20.81
C LYS A 196 10.21 6.82 20.88
N LYS A 197 9.38 6.76 19.84
CA LYS A 197 8.20 5.90 19.89
C LYS A 197 8.61 4.42 19.80
N PRO A 198 7.84 3.52 20.42
CA PRO A 198 8.20 2.09 20.43
C PRO A 198 8.21 1.49 19.02
N LEU A 199 9.19 0.63 18.76
CA LEU A 199 9.27 -0.11 17.51
C LEU A 199 9.79 -1.50 17.84
N ASP A 200 8.93 -2.51 17.67
CA ASP A 200 9.26 -3.89 17.96
C ASP A 200 9.65 -4.60 16.68
N THR A 201 10.55 -5.58 16.81
CA THR A 201 11.01 -6.38 15.67
C THR A 201 10.65 -7.83 15.87
N LEU A 202 10.07 -8.44 14.85
CA LEU A 202 9.71 -9.87 14.79
C LEU A 202 10.35 -10.46 13.55
N SER A 203 10.42 -11.78 13.49
CA SER A 203 10.83 -12.49 12.28
C SER A 203 9.65 -13.31 11.73
N PRO A 204 9.68 -13.71 10.47
CA PRO A 204 8.66 -14.65 9.96
C PRO A 204 8.63 -15.94 10.77
N ALA A 205 9.77 -16.43 11.24
CA ALA A 205 9.79 -17.64 12.07
C ALA A 205 9.02 -17.43 13.37
N ASP A 206 9.15 -16.25 13.99
CA ASP A 206 8.38 -15.92 15.18
C ASP A 206 6.88 -16.02 14.93
N LEU A 207 6.45 -15.75 13.70
CA LEU A 207 5.03 -15.77 13.33
C LEU A 207 4.61 -17.13 12.75
N GLY A 208 5.56 -18.04 12.53
CA GLY A 208 5.24 -19.37 12.02
C GLY A 208 4.79 -19.40 10.57
N VAL A 209 5.27 -18.46 9.76
CA VAL A 209 4.84 -18.34 8.36
C VAL A 209 5.98 -18.73 7.42
N ASP A 210 5.65 -19.56 6.42
CA ASP A 210 6.56 -19.90 5.33
C ASP A 210 6.47 -18.79 4.28
N THR A 211 7.58 -18.10 4.05
CA THR A 211 7.64 -16.98 3.12
C THR A 211 8.19 -17.35 1.75
N ALA A 212 8.38 -18.65 1.47
CA ALA A 212 8.98 -19.07 0.22
C ALA A 212 8.22 -18.49 -0.99
N PRO A 213 8.93 -17.93 -1.96
CA PRO A 213 8.25 -17.36 -3.13
C PRO A 213 7.62 -18.47 -3.97
N ARG A 214 6.50 -18.14 -4.61
CA ARG A 214 5.77 -19.08 -5.46
C ARG A 214 5.93 -18.74 -6.94
N LEU A 215 6.42 -17.54 -7.24
CA LEU A 215 6.67 -17.09 -8.60
C LEU A 215 8.15 -16.77 -8.75
N LYS A 216 8.69 -17.03 -9.93
CA LYS A 216 10.07 -16.70 -10.23
C LYS A 216 10.08 -15.68 -11.37
N THR A 217 10.75 -14.55 -11.16
CA THR A 217 10.92 -13.57 -12.23
C THR A 217 11.97 -14.07 -13.19
N LEU A 218 11.59 -14.28 -14.44
CA LEU A 218 12.51 -14.82 -15.43
C LEU A 218 13.32 -13.73 -16.11
N LYS A 219 12.71 -12.56 -16.35
CA LYS A 219 13.41 -11.51 -17.08
C LYS A 219 12.73 -10.18 -16.84
N VAL A 220 13.53 -9.13 -16.66
CA VAL A 220 13.05 -7.75 -16.53
C VAL A 220 13.66 -6.94 -17.66
N THR A 221 12.83 -6.18 -18.38
CA THR A 221 13.32 -5.31 -19.46
C THR A 221 12.66 -3.93 -19.31
N GLU A 222 13.27 -2.95 -19.94
CA GLU A 222 12.67 -1.61 -19.99
C GLU A 222 11.46 -1.64 -20.91
N PRO A 223 10.43 -0.80 -20.64
CA PRO A 223 9.32 -0.69 -21.58
C PRO A 223 9.81 -0.23 -22.93
N PRO A 224 9.18 -0.65 -24.04
CA PRO A 224 9.57 -0.15 -25.35
C PRO A 224 9.35 1.35 -25.46
N ALA A 225 10.19 2.00 -26.26
CA ALA A 225 10.05 3.43 -26.49
C ALA A 225 8.73 3.72 -27.20
N ARG A 226 8.06 4.77 -26.78
CA ARG A 226 6.82 5.15 -27.42
C ARG A 226 7.10 6.06 -28.60
N GLN A 227 6.33 5.85 -29.66
CA GLN A 227 6.39 6.70 -30.85
C GLN A 227 5.42 7.86 -30.68
N ALA A 228 5.74 8.98 -31.34
CA ALA A 228 4.82 10.11 -31.35
C ALA A 228 3.50 9.71 -32.02
N GLY A 229 2.42 10.27 -31.53
CA GLY A 229 1.12 10.01 -32.16
C GLY A 229 0.97 10.76 -33.48
N VAL A 230 -0.16 10.58 -34.09
CA VAL A 230 -0.51 11.24 -35.35
C VAL A 230 -1.60 12.27 -35.07
N LYS A 231 -1.38 13.48 -35.53
CA LYS A 231 -2.45 14.50 -35.46
C LYS A 231 -3.42 14.28 -36.60
N VAL A 232 -4.71 14.39 -36.29
CA VAL A 232 -5.74 14.20 -37.29
C VAL A 232 -6.36 15.56 -37.63
N ALA A 233 -6.92 15.66 -38.83
CA ALA A 233 -7.45 16.91 -39.34
C ALA A 233 -8.89 17.16 -38.90
N SER A 234 -9.62 16.13 -38.46
CA SER A 234 -11.03 16.29 -38.13
C SER A 234 -11.47 15.20 -37.16
N VAL A 235 -12.62 15.42 -36.53
CA VAL A 235 -13.23 14.40 -35.68
C VAL A 235 -13.58 13.17 -36.50
N ALA A 236 -14.07 13.35 -37.73
CA ALA A 236 -14.40 12.20 -38.58
C ALA A 236 -13.18 11.34 -38.83
N GLU A 237 -12.02 11.95 -39.06
CA GLU A 237 -10.79 11.20 -39.26
C GLU A 237 -10.39 10.45 -37.99
N LEU A 238 -10.55 11.09 -36.83
CA LEU A 238 -10.24 10.44 -35.57
C LEU A 238 -11.10 9.21 -35.34
N VAL A 239 -12.41 9.36 -35.55
CA VAL A 239 -13.35 8.24 -35.40
C VAL A 239 -13.00 7.10 -36.36
N ASP A 240 -12.68 7.45 -37.60
CA ASP A 240 -12.31 6.42 -38.58
C ASP A 240 -11.07 5.64 -38.12
N LYS A 241 -10.04 6.35 -37.63
CA LYS A 241 -8.83 5.67 -37.18
C LYS A 241 -9.08 4.83 -35.94
N LEU A 242 -9.89 5.33 -34.99
CA LEU A 242 -10.20 4.58 -33.78
C LEU A 242 -11.00 3.31 -34.13
N ARG A 243 -11.89 3.40 -35.11
CA ARG A 243 -12.76 2.27 -35.49
C ARG A 243 -12.03 1.26 -36.38
N ASN A 244 -11.33 1.75 -37.40
CA ASN A 244 -10.84 0.87 -38.46
C ASN A 244 -9.36 0.51 -38.34
N GLU A 245 -8.55 1.33 -37.66
CA GLU A 245 -7.13 1.02 -37.44
C GLU A 245 -6.87 0.52 -36.04
N ALA A 246 -7.23 1.30 -35.02
CA ALA A 246 -7.01 0.88 -33.62
C ALA A 246 -8.03 -0.14 -33.16
N LYS A 247 -9.23 -0.11 -33.73
CA LYS A 247 -10.31 -1.07 -33.45
C LYS A 247 -10.69 -1.05 -31.97
N VAL A 248 -10.82 0.15 -31.42
CA VAL A 248 -11.19 0.33 -30.01
C VAL A 248 -12.62 0.85 -29.85
N ILE A 249 -13.30 1.20 -30.92
CA ILE A 249 -14.73 1.58 -30.89
C ILE A 249 -15.45 0.91 -32.06
#